data_a65f45e8a23baf449569db844851781e
#
_entry.id   a65f45e8a23baf449569db844851781e
#
_cell.length_a   1.000
_cell.length_b   1.000
_cell.length_c   1.000
_cell.angle_alpha   90.00
_cell.angle_beta   90.00
_cell.angle_gamma   90.00
#
_symmetry.space_group_name_H-M   'P 1'
#
loop_
_entity.id
_entity.type
_entity.pdbx_description
1 polymer ?
#
loop_
_entity_poly.entity_id
_entity_poly.type
_entity_poly.pdbx_seq_one_letter_code
_entity_poly.pdbx_strand_id
1 'polypeptide(L)'
;MHHKSIYFVLGLVLFLGLLFQYNRQDGFLHLLKNTNDLVLRPVQDAPADVKNLAEETLLLVYDPLDGDSLRIRANVERTLRYMHKAVRPVSVQGASSFEGYSGVIVTASRLDRIVGSAALRQYIQQGGSLYVLASPALEAVSPEWAELLGWQSVDEQESAYGLKMESDLLLGAKGLELSEDDMVNSSLHGELRSGVKVHAKSQDEVPLLWEQPYGQGRVAVCNGNLLSSKENRGVIAGLLSLGKEPFLYPVAGIRMVHIDDFPAPVPNEKHEKIYQEYRLEMPDFYRQIWWPDMLKAAERYDIKYTGLIIESYNKQISGPFSPEKGDGATRNNLVIYGRELLRHGGELGIHGYNHQPLVLSHQQKHMRGFYETWPGQEPMAESLRELKRYVAEAYPDYQLRVYVPPSNILGPEGRAAVKEVFPDLHIVAAIFSASDDPEAADSYLQEFERGPDGILNMPRISADYVVPDYNRWSLINAINYLGIFSHFIHPDNIYYEENGQRSWREMYEGLDGLLRMVHDQYGWLRSCTMSQGGELVDDYLNLNYRVQREPERIRLHAWGFRQDAFFVLRSRQNVKYAEGAQVQKIGDQAYLVKLQRPEALIYLAAEATQ
;
A
#
# COMPACT_ATOMS: atom_id res chain seq x y z
N MET A 1 -41.15 -19.70 -57.54
CA MET A 1 -39.94 -20.08 -56.73
C MET A 1 -39.38 -18.92 -55.93
N HIS A 2 -39.45 -17.66 -56.37
CA HIS A 2 -38.83 -16.49 -55.69
C HIS A 2 -39.36 -16.18 -54.28
N HIS A 3 -40.67 -16.30 -53.99
CA HIS A 3 -41.22 -15.97 -52.68
C HIS A 3 -40.72 -16.85 -51.53
N LYS A 4 -40.53 -18.16 -51.77
CA LYS A 4 -39.98 -19.07 -50.72
C LYS A 4 -38.55 -18.75 -50.34
N SER A 5 -37.72 -18.30 -51.28
CA SER A 5 -36.34 -17.86 -51.02
C SER A 5 -36.28 -16.57 -50.22
N ILE A 6 -37.22 -15.62 -50.43
CA ILE A 6 -37.31 -14.36 -49.69
C ILE A 6 -37.70 -14.63 -48.22
N TYR A 7 -38.68 -15.50 -47.98
CA TYR A 7 -39.07 -15.87 -46.61
C TYR A 7 -37.97 -16.61 -45.89
N PHE A 8 -37.19 -17.46 -46.58
CA PHE A 8 -36.03 -18.13 -45.99
C PHE A 8 -34.93 -17.13 -45.58
N VAL A 9 -34.60 -16.16 -46.44
CA VAL A 9 -33.61 -15.10 -46.15
C VAL A 9 -34.09 -14.21 -44.99
N LEU A 10 -35.37 -13.80 -44.97
CA LEU A 10 -35.92 -13.01 -43.85
C LEU A 10 -35.89 -13.79 -42.55
N GLY A 11 -36.23 -15.10 -42.57
CA GLY A 11 -36.15 -15.95 -41.40
C GLY A 11 -34.71 -16.12 -40.90
N LEU A 12 -33.75 -16.27 -41.80
CA LEU A 12 -32.32 -16.36 -41.44
C LEU A 12 -31.80 -15.05 -40.82
N VAL A 13 -32.15 -13.91 -41.42
CA VAL A 13 -31.76 -12.58 -40.86
C VAL A 13 -32.39 -12.37 -39.48
N LEU A 14 -33.64 -12.72 -39.28
CA LEU A 14 -34.33 -12.63 -38.01
C LEU A 14 -33.69 -13.56 -36.96
N PHE A 15 -33.37 -14.81 -37.36
CA PHE A 15 -32.69 -15.78 -36.51
C PHE A 15 -31.29 -15.29 -36.10
N LEU A 16 -30.49 -14.79 -37.04
CA LEU A 16 -29.17 -14.23 -36.76
C LEU A 16 -29.25 -12.98 -35.88
N GLY A 17 -30.27 -12.14 -36.10
CA GLY A 17 -30.55 -10.99 -35.25
C GLY A 17 -30.90 -11.37 -33.81
N LEU A 18 -31.75 -12.41 -33.64
CA LEU A 18 -32.10 -12.95 -32.31
C LEU A 18 -30.91 -13.64 -31.66
N LEU A 19 -30.10 -14.38 -32.40
CA LEU A 19 -28.88 -15.03 -31.91
C LEU A 19 -27.85 -13.97 -31.47
N PHE A 20 -27.69 -12.91 -32.24
CA PHE A 20 -26.83 -11.79 -31.91
C PHE A 20 -27.31 -11.05 -30.66
N GLN A 21 -28.64 -10.83 -30.56
CA GLN A 21 -29.26 -10.19 -29.40
C GLN A 21 -29.14 -11.06 -28.15
N TYR A 22 -29.32 -12.39 -28.29
CA TYR A 22 -29.13 -13.36 -27.20
C TYR A 22 -27.67 -13.38 -26.72
N ASN A 23 -26.69 -13.51 -27.60
CA ASN A 23 -25.28 -13.45 -27.25
C ASN A 23 -24.88 -12.10 -26.63
N ARG A 24 -25.48 -11.01 -27.10
CA ARG A 24 -25.29 -9.68 -26.53
C ARG A 24 -25.89 -9.56 -25.12
N GLN A 25 -27.07 -10.14 -24.87
CA GLN A 25 -27.69 -10.18 -23.55
C GLN A 25 -26.94 -11.11 -22.60
N ASP A 26 -26.54 -12.28 -23.05
CA ASP A 26 -25.77 -13.23 -22.23
C ASP A 26 -24.41 -12.67 -21.86
N GLY A 27 -23.69 -12.08 -22.80
CA GLY A 27 -22.45 -11.35 -22.54
C GLY A 27 -22.67 -10.15 -21.58
N PHE A 28 -23.80 -9.48 -21.68
CA PHE A 28 -24.18 -8.38 -20.79
C PHE A 28 -24.54 -8.87 -19.38
N LEU A 29 -25.31 -9.95 -19.28
CA LEU A 29 -25.69 -10.57 -17.99
C LEU A 29 -24.47 -11.13 -17.24
N HIS A 30 -23.46 -11.65 -17.97
CA HIS A 30 -22.19 -12.04 -17.35
C HIS A 30 -21.40 -10.87 -16.80
N LEU A 31 -21.43 -9.70 -17.47
CA LEU A 31 -20.79 -8.48 -16.97
C LEU A 31 -21.51 -7.85 -15.78
N LEU A 32 -22.83 -8.08 -15.66
CA LEU A 32 -23.65 -7.56 -14.55
C LEU A 32 -23.46 -8.32 -13.24
N LYS A 33 -22.93 -9.54 -13.30
CA LYS A 33 -22.52 -10.29 -12.10
C LYS A 33 -21.04 -9.99 -11.87
N ASN A 34 -20.65 -9.78 -10.63
CA ASN A 34 -19.24 -9.61 -10.25
C ASN A 34 -18.45 -10.89 -10.54
N THR A 35 -18.29 -11.23 -11.81
CA THR A 35 -17.68 -12.50 -12.29
C THR A 35 -16.17 -12.55 -12.04
N ASN A 36 -15.58 -11.43 -11.67
CA ASN A 36 -14.15 -11.29 -11.36
C ASN A 36 -13.83 -11.56 -9.89
N ASP A 37 -14.81 -12.01 -9.09
CA ASP A 37 -14.61 -12.34 -7.69
C ASP A 37 -13.60 -13.49 -7.54
N LEU A 38 -12.78 -13.41 -6.50
CA LEU A 38 -11.90 -14.52 -6.13
C LEU A 38 -12.75 -15.69 -5.64
N VAL A 39 -12.45 -16.88 -6.15
CA VAL A 39 -13.01 -18.12 -5.60
C VAL A 39 -12.29 -18.40 -4.29
N LEU A 40 -12.96 -18.13 -3.18
CA LEU A 40 -12.39 -18.34 -1.84
C LEU A 40 -12.33 -19.84 -1.53
N ARG A 41 -11.15 -20.31 -1.11
CA ARG A 41 -10.94 -21.66 -0.61
C ARG A 41 -11.32 -21.75 0.87
N PRO A 42 -11.49 -22.95 1.44
CA PRO A 42 -11.63 -23.12 2.88
C PRO A 42 -10.39 -22.56 3.62
N VAL A 43 -10.61 -21.99 4.80
CA VAL A 43 -9.52 -21.49 5.64
C VAL A 43 -8.58 -22.63 5.99
N GLN A 44 -7.29 -22.44 5.75
CA GLN A 44 -6.26 -23.39 6.14
C GLN A 44 -6.07 -23.35 7.66
N ASP A 45 -5.95 -24.51 8.27
CA ASP A 45 -5.73 -24.64 9.71
C ASP A 45 -4.47 -25.47 10.00
N ALA A 46 -3.92 -25.34 11.19
CA ALA A 46 -2.75 -26.06 11.65
C ALA A 46 -3.07 -26.93 12.86
N PRO A 47 -2.33 -28.05 13.04
CA PRO A 47 -2.44 -28.89 14.23
C PRO A 47 -2.17 -28.12 15.53
N ALA A 48 -2.76 -28.57 16.65
CA ALA A 48 -2.64 -27.88 17.93
C ALA A 48 -1.21 -27.80 18.47
N ASP A 49 -0.38 -28.81 18.21
CA ASP A 49 1.03 -28.85 18.57
C ASP A 49 1.83 -27.75 17.84
N VAL A 50 1.52 -27.48 16.58
CA VAL A 50 2.13 -26.39 15.82
C VAL A 50 1.73 -25.03 16.39
N LYS A 51 0.46 -24.83 16.72
CA LYS A 51 -0.04 -23.58 17.32
C LYS A 51 0.60 -23.28 18.67
N ASN A 52 1.02 -24.32 19.40
CA ASN A 52 1.68 -24.24 20.71
C ASN A 52 3.20 -24.06 20.61
N LEU A 53 3.81 -24.07 19.43
CA LEU A 53 5.22 -23.75 19.29
C LEU A 53 5.52 -22.33 19.79
N ALA A 54 6.68 -22.18 20.44
CA ALA A 54 7.11 -20.88 20.98
C ALA A 54 7.16 -19.81 19.88
N GLU A 55 6.63 -18.64 20.20
CA GLU A 55 6.66 -17.48 19.33
C GLU A 55 7.96 -16.69 19.53
N GLU A 56 8.58 -16.29 18.42
CA GLU A 56 9.74 -15.40 18.47
C GLU A 56 9.29 -14.01 18.93
N THR A 57 9.79 -13.57 20.08
CA THR A 57 9.47 -12.27 20.67
C THR A 57 10.65 -11.33 20.60
N LEU A 58 10.43 -10.11 20.15
CA LEU A 58 11.39 -9.01 20.17
C LEU A 58 11.18 -8.16 21.43
N LEU A 59 12.28 -7.70 22.05
CA LEU A 59 12.22 -6.73 23.14
C LEU A 59 12.30 -5.31 22.55
N LEU A 60 11.38 -4.42 22.91
CA LEU A 60 11.36 -3.03 22.46
C LEU A 60 11.62 -2.08 23.64
N VAL A 61 12.82 -1.50 23.66
CA VAL A 61 13.27 -0.56 24.70
C VAL A 61 12.98 0.87 24.23
N TYR A 62 12.21 1.61 25.02
CA TYR A 62 11.80 2.97 24.70
C TYR A 62 11.96 3.94 25.88
N ASP A 63 12.12 5.23 25.62
CA ASP A 63 12.09 6.28 26.66
C ASP A 63 10.69 6.90 26.73
N PRO A 64 9.95 6.74 27.84
CA PRO A 64 8.61 7.31 27.97
C PRO A 64 8.59 8.86 28.07
N LEU A 65 9.75 9.49 28.23
CA LEU A 65 9.89 10.94 28.32
C LEU A 65 10.34 11.59 27.00
N ASP A 66 10.63 10.78 25.99
CA ASP A 66 11.09 11.22 24.66
C ASP A 66 9.97 11.03 23.63
N GLY A 67 9.48 12.15 23.07
CA GLY A 67 8.38 12.15 22.09
C GLY A 67 8.74 11.43 20.79
N ASP A 68 9.98 11.52 20.31
CA ASP A 68 10.44 10.80 19.12
C ASP A 68 10.52 9.30 19.41
N SER A 69 11.05 8.92 20.56
CA SER A 69 11.05 7.53 21.01
C SER A 69 9.66 6.91 20.98
N LEU A 70 8.63 7.66 21.45
CA LEU A 70 7.25 7.18 21.45
C LEU A 70 6.65 7.07 20.04
N ARG A 71 6.96 8.02 19.14
CA ARG A 71 6.50 7.96 17.73
C ARG A 71 7.14 6.79 16.98
N ILE A 72 8.46 6.62 17.09
CA ILE A 72 9.18 5.50 16.48
C ILE A 72 8.70 4.17 17.06
N ARG A 73 8.51 4.09 18.38
CA ARG A 73 7.91 2.92 19.04
C ARG A 73 6.57 2.55 18.41
N ALA A 74 5.66 3.50 18.22
CA ALA A 74 4.35 3.24 17.62
C ALA A 74 4.48 2.66 16.19
N ASN A 75 5.41 3.19 15.39
CA ASN A 75 5.71 2.68 14.05
C ASN A 75 6.32 1.27 14.09
N VAL A 76 7.24 0.99 15.01
CA VAL A 76 7.81 -0.34 15.23
C VAL A 76 6.74 -1.35 15.63
N GLU A 77 5.90 -1.03 16.63
CA GLU A 77 4.81 -1.91 17.07
C GLU A 77 3.82 -2.20 15.93
N ARG A 78 3.50 -1.19 15.11
CA ARG A 78 2.62 -1.36 13.95
C ARG A 78 3.28 -2.21 12.86
N THR A 79 4.57 -1.99 12.56
CA THR A 79 5.33 -2.80 11.59
C THR A 79 5.40 -4.27 12.04
N LEU A 80 5.73 -4.53 13.29
CA LEU A 80 5.80 -5.88 13.83
C LEU A 80 4.42 -6.58 13.85
N ARG A 81 3.34 -5.84 14.07
CA ARG A 81 1.97 -6.36 13.95
C ARG A 81 1.70 -6.84 12.53
N TYR A 82 2.05 -6.04 11.52
CA TYR A 82 1.92 -6.44 10.12
C TYR A 82 2.85 -7.60 9.74
N MET A 83 4.02 -7.71 10.38
CA MET A 83 4.92 -8.86 10.21
C MET A 83 4.47 -10.10 11.02
N HIS A 84 3.39 -10.01 11.77
CA HIS A 84 2.90 -11.04 12.70
C HIS A 84 4.00 -11.53 13.64
N LYS A 85 4.79 -10.60 14.21
CA LYS A 85 5.85 -10.87 15.18
C LYS A 85 5.48 -10.30 16.54
N ALA A 86 5.71 -11.10 17.59
CA ALA A 86 5.48 -10.68 18.96
C ALA A 86 6.51 -9.63 19.40
N VAL A 87 6.06 -8.64 20.16
CA VAL A 87 6.91 -7.60 20.73
C VAL A 87 6.56 -7.35 22.19
N ARG A 88 7.58 -7.17 23.02
CA ARG A 88 7.45 -6.79 24.43
C ARG A 88 8.05 -5.42 24.64
N PRO A 89 7.26 -4.36 24.83
CA PRO A 89 7.77 -3.04 25.16
C PRO A 89 8.23 -2.98 26.63
N VAL A 90 9.35 -2.29 26.87
CA VAL A 90 9.90 -1.99 28.18
C VAL A 90 10.55 -0.62 28.18
N SER A 91 10.44 0.14 29.27
CA SER A 91 11.13 1.42 29.38
C SER A 91 12.64 1.22 29.54
N VAL A 92 13.44 2.24 29.20
CA VAL A 92 14.90 2.26 29.39
C VAL A 92 15.32 1.88 30.82
N GLN A 93 14.52 2.21 31.83
CA GLN A 93 14.78 1.90 33.25
C GLN A 93 14.43 0.46 33.61
N GLY A 94 13.51 -0.17 32.88
CA GLY A 94 13.11 -1.57 33.09
C GLY A 94 13.91 -2.58 32.26
N ALA A 95 14.78 -2.13 31.35
CA ALA A 95 15.55 -2.97 30.45
C ALA A 95 16.81 -3.53 31.13
N SER A 96 16.68 -4.66 31.83
CA SER A 96 17.77 -5.25 32.63
C SER A 96 18.17 -6.68 32.20
N SER A 97 17.32 -7.39 31.42
CA SER A 97 17.57 -8.73 30.92
C SER A 97 17.15 -8.86 29.46
N PHE A 98 17.97 -9.52 28.63
CA PHE A 98 17.82 -9.61 27.19
C PHE A 98 17.79 -11.06 26.69
N GLU A 99 18.06 -12.03 27.54
CA GLU A 99 18.04 -13.46 27.21
C GLU A 99 16.61 -13.92 26.84
N GLY A 100 16.52 -14.85 25.89
CA GLY A 100 15.24 -15.40 25.41
C GLY A 100 14.53 -14.58 24.35
N TYR A 101 14.97 -13.35 24.08
CA TYR A 101 14.44 -12.54 22.98
C TYR A 101 15.17 -12.82 21.68
N SER A 102 14.44 -12.77 20.55
CA SER A 102 15.00 -12.97 19.22
C SER A 102 15.80 -11.76 18.70
N GLY A 103 15.66 -10.62 19.37
CA GLY A 103 16.38 -9.38 19.10
C GLY A 103 15.92 -8.27 20.04
N VAL A 104 16.72 -7.22 20.16
CA VAL A 104 16.45 -6.03 20.99
C VAL A 104 16.37 -4.80 20.08
N ILE A 105 15.26 -4.08 20.17
CA ILE A 105 15.00 -2.83 19.44
C ILE A 105 15.10 -1.69 20.45
N VAL A 106 15.85 -0.63 20.12
CA VAL A 106 15.98 0.58 20.94
C VAL A 106 15.49 1.76 20.12
N THR A 107 14.49 2.46 20.64
CA THR A 107 13.96 3.71 20.05
C THR A 107 14.34 4.96 20.86
N ALA A 108 15.03 4.79 21.99
CA ALA A 108 15.47 5.88 22.84
C ALA A 108 16.74 6.56 22.28
N SER A 109 16.78 7.89 22.25
CA SER A 109 17.97 8.67 21.95
C SER A 109 18.98 8.68 23.11
N ARG A 110 18.50 8.61 24.36
CA ARG A 110 19.29 8.61 25.58
C ARG A 110 19.72 7.18 25.95
N LEU A 111 20.75 6.67 25.25
CA LEU A 111 21.31 5.33 25.47
C LEU A 111 21.89 5.15 26.88
N ASP A 112 22.40 6.22 27.48
CA ASP A 112 22.94 6.27 28.85
C ASP A 112 21.89 5.93 29.93
N ARG A 113 20.58 6.05 29.62
CA ARG A 113 19.48 5.68 30.52
C ARG A 113 19.15 4.19 30.55
N ILE A 114 19.72 3.38 29.66
CA ILE A 114 19.46 1.95 29.60
C ILE A 114 20.22 1.26 30.74
N VAL A 115 19.50 0.85 31.78
CA VAL A 115 20.07 0.28 33.02
C VAL A 115 20.90 -0.98 32.75
N GLY A 116 20.47 -1.85 31.84
CA GLY A 116 21.13 -3.11 31.50
C GLY A 116 22.18 -3.03 30.38
N SER A 117 22.79 -1.87 30.08
CA SER A 117 23.69 -1.68 28.93
C SER A 117 24.84 -2.71 28.86
N ALA A 118 25.44 -3.11 29.99
CA ALA A 118 26.45 -4.13 30.01
C ALA A 118 25.92 -5.53 29.67
N ALA A 119 24.77 -5.92 30.20
CA ALA A 119 24.08 -7.16 29.84
C ALA A 119 23.66 -7.19 28.39
N LEU A 120 23.22 -6.05 27.83
CA LEU A 120 22.89 -5.91 26.41
C LEU A 120 24.12 -6.17 25.52
N ARG A 121 25.27 -5.58 25.82
CA ARG A 121 26.51 -5.87 25.08
C ARG A 121 26.90 -7.33 25.12
N GLN A 122 26.80 -7.96 26.29
CA GLN A 122 27.07 -9.39 26.44
C GLN A 122 26.10 -10.22 25.59
N TYR A 123 24.81 -9.92 25.62
CA TYR A 123 23.79 -10.57 24.80
C TYR A 123 24.14 -10.51 23.29
N ILE A 124 24.60 -9.35 22.79
CA ILE A 124 24.96 -9.19 21.37
C ILE A 124 26.24 -9.97 21.08
N GLN A 125 27.26 -9.89 21.94
CA GLN A 125 28.51 -10.64 21.77
C GLN A 125 28.29 -12.16 21.66
N GLN A 126 27.23 -12.67 22.29
CA GLN A 126 26.85 -14.09 22.29
C GLN A 126 25.91 -14.48 21.13
N GLY A 127 25.69 -13.58 20.14
CA GLY A 127 24.90 -13.86 18.93
C GLY A 127 23.53 -13.18 18.89
N GLY A 128 23.23 -12.31 19.87
CA GLY A 128 22.02 -11.49 19.84
C GLY A 128 22.02 -10.40 18.75
N SER A 129 20.85 -9.89 18.42
CA SER A 129 20.68 -8.78 17.45
C SER A 129 20.21 -7.53 18.16
N LEU A 130 20.84 -6.38 17.84
CA LEU A 130 20.46 -5.05 18.30
C LEU A 130 20.05 -4.17 17.11
N TYR A 131 18.95 -3.46 17.28
CA TYR A 131 18.43 -2.50 16.31
C TYR A 131 18.26 -1.16 17.02
N VAL A 132 19.14 -0.18 16.74
CA VAL A 132 19.02 1.19 17.24
C VAL A 132 18.31 2.00 16.17
N LEU A 133 17.04 2.38 16.43
CA LEU A 133 16.12 2.92 15.46
C LEU A 133 15.85 4.44 15.64
N ALA A 134 16.70 5.10 16.38
CA ALA A 134 16.73 6.56 16.54
C ALA A 134 18.17 7.02 16.60
N SER A 135 18.47 8.23 16.12
CA SER A 135 19.77 8.83 16.33
C SER A 135 20.02 8.99 17.83
N PRO A 136 21.12 8.45 18.39
CA PRO A 136 21.47 8.69 19.76
C PRO A 136 21.77 10.19 20.00
N ALA A 137 21.46 10.69 21.18
CA ALA A 137 21.91 12.01 21.60
C ALA A 137 23.43 12.02 21.78
N LEU A 138 24.12 13.06 21.31
CA LEU A 138 25.58 13.11 21.33
C LEU A 138 26.19 12.84 22.72
N GLU A 139 25.61 13.44 23.75
CA GLU A 139 26.05 13.28 25.13
C GLU A 139 25.76 11.90 25.74
N ALA A 140 24.95 11.08 25.07
CA ALA A 140 24.62 9.71 25.48
C ALA A 140 25.51 8.67 24.82
N VAL A 141 26.42 9.06 23.91
CA VAL A 141 27.33 8.16 23.22
C VAL A 141 28.66 8.05 23.96
N SER A 142 28.72 7.11 24.93
CA SER A 142 30.00 6.74 25.56
C SER A 142 30.92 6.01 24.59
N PRO A 143 32.25 5.88 24.88
CA PRO A 143 33.16 5.10 24.05
C PRO A 143 32.69 3.67 23.76
N GLU A 144 32.03 3.03 24.76
CA GLU A 144 31.49 1.69 24.61
C GLU A 144 30.25 1.65 23.69
N TRP A 145 29.41 2.69 23.71
CA TRP A 145 28.30 2.82 22.76
C TRP A 145 28.81 3.14 21.37
N ALA A 146 29.80 4.04 21.25
CA ALA A 146 30.44 4.35 19.95
C ALA A 146 30.99 3.08 19.28
N GLU A 147 31.71 2.24 20.05
CA GLU A 147 32.22 0.96 19.58
C GLU A 147 31.09 0.02 19.13
N LEU A 148 30.07 -0.16 19.96
CA LEU A 148 28.93 -1.02 19.68
C LEU A 148 28.15 -0.58 18.43
N LEU A 149 28.03 0.72 18.21
CA LEU A 149 27.32 1.30 17.06
C LEU A 149 28.16 1.38 15.78
N GLY A 150 29.49 1.15 15.87
CA GLY A 150 30.40 1.16 14.73
C GLY A 150 31.05 2.51 14.44
N TRP A 151 30.97 3.45 15.37
CA TRP A 151 31.65 4.73 15.25
C TRP A 151 33.16 4.61 15.52
N GLN A 152 33.97 5.24 14.68
CA GLN A 152 35.38 5.52 14.94
C GLN A 152 35.52 6.86 15.68
N SER A 153 34.83 7.88 15.21
CA SER A 153 34.66 9.18 15.88
C SER A 153 33.22 9.66 15.74
N VAL A 154 32.77 10.44 16.72
CA VAL A 154 31.50 11.18 16.66
C VAL A 154 31.86 12.62 16.99
N ASP A 155 31.55 13.55 16.11
CA ASP A 155 32.03 14.94 16.22
C ASP A 155 30.92 15.88 16.72
N GLU A 156 29.72 15.81 16.10
CA GLU A 156 28.60 16.70 16.41
C GLU A 156 27.25 16.07 16.05
N GLN A 157 26.16 16.75 16.43
CA GLN A 157 24.80 16.39 16.04
C GLN A 157 24.17 17.56 15.29
N GLU A 158 23.91 17.36 13.99
CA GLU A 158 23.37 18.38 13.10
C GLU A 158 22.33 17.81 12.15
N SER A 159 21.79 18.66 11.27
CA SER A 159 20.89 18.25 10.19
C SER A 159 21.66 17.54 9.07
N ALA A 160 21.15 16.41 8.64
CA ALA A 160 21.58 15.69 7.45
C ALA A 160 20.45 15.76 6.40
N TYR A 161 20.79 16.22 5.20
CA TYR A 161 19.83 16.57 4.17
C TYR A 161 19.71 15.52 3.08
N GLY A 162 18.47 15.19 2.69
CA GLY A 162 18.15 14.19 1.68
C GLY A 162 18.48 12.77 2.13
N LEU A 163 18.36 11.83 1.18
CA LEU A 163 18.70 10.43 1.39
C LEU A 163 19.15 9.81 0.07
N LYS A 164 20.19 8.97 0.12
CA LYS A 164 20.67 8.15 -1.00
C LYS A 164 20.80 6.70 -0.56
N MET A 165 20.10 5.80 -1.23
CA MET A 165 20.14 4.37 -0.95
C MET A 165 21.34 3.71 -1.64
N GLU A 166 22.27 3.17 -0.86
CA GLU A 166 23.49 2.50 -1.34
C GLU A 166 23.29 0.99 -1.58
N SER A 167 22.19 0.41 -1.08
CA SER A 167 21.92 -1.02 -1.16
C SER A 167 20.44 -1.33 -1.32
N ASP A 168 20.12 -2.60 -1.62
CA ASP A 168 18.75 -3.14 -1.61
C ASP A 168 18.28 -3.54 -0.20
N LEU A 169 18.58 -2.73 0.82
CA LEU A 169 17.98 -2.87 2.15
C LEU A 169 16.45 -2.89 2.02
N LEU A 170 15.91 -1.96 1.24
CA LEU A 170 14.58 -2.05 0.65
C LEU A 170 14.73 -2.58 -0.78
N LEU A 171 14.02 -3.65 -1.11
CA LEU A 171 14.03 -4.23 -2.45
C LEU A 171 13.67 -3.15 -3.49
N GLY A 172 14.52 -2.97 -4.48
CA GLY A 172 14.31 -2.00 -5.56
C GLY A 172 14.62 -0.54 -5.21
N ALA A 173 15.17 -0.25 -4.02
CA ALA A 173 15.50 1.11 -3.62
C ALA A 173 16.95 1.52 -3.94
N LYS A 174 17.85 0.58 -4.25
CA LYS A 174 19.26 0.93 -4.51
C LYS A 174 19.38 1.99 -5.60
N GLY A 175 20.09 3.08 -5.30
CA GLY A 175 20.28 4.21 -6.20
C GLY A 175 19.14 5.23 -6.20
N LEU A 176 18.08 5.03 -5.39
CA LEU A 176 17.07 6.06 -5.19
C LEU A 176 17.66 7.19 -4.35
N GLU A 177 17.38 8.42 -4.76
CA GLU A 177 17.79 9.64 -4.07
C GLU A 177 16.54 10.48 -3.74
N LEU A 178 16.51 11.03 -2.54
CA LEU A 178 15.55 12.04 -2.09
C LEU A 178 16.29 13.35 -1.86
N SER A 179 15.66 14.46 -2.21
CA SER A 179 16.22 15.80 -2.04
C SER A 179 16.17 16.29 -0.58
N GLU A 180 16.78 17.44 -0.32
CA GLU A 180 16.67 18.14 0.96
C GLU A 180 15.24 18.59 1.27
N ASP A 181 14.44 18.88 0.25
CA ASP A 181 13.02 19.23 0.40
C ASP A 181 12.17 18.00 0.81
N ASP A 182 12.60 16.80 0.42
CA ASP A 182 11.87 15.55 0.71
C ASP A 182 12.20 14.97 2.09
N MET A 183 13.46 15.14 2.55
CA MET A 183 13.91 14.51 3.80
C MET A 183 15.00 15.29 4.50
N VAL A 184 14.79 15.55 5.79
CA VAL A 184 15.81 16.10 6.69
C VAL A 184 15.83 15.26 7.97
N ASN A 185 17.04 14.88 8.40
CA ASN A 185 17.25 14.12 9.64
C ASN A 185 18.11 14.89 10.62
N SER A 186 17.79 14.79 11.91
CA SER A 186 18.76 15.15 12.96
C SER A 186 19.66 13.96 13.21
N SER A 187 20.94 14.06 12.89
CA SER A 187 21.86 12.95 12.83
C SER A 187 23.18 13.25 13.54
N LEU A 188 23.84 12.19 14.01
CA LEU A 188 25.23 12.29 14.45
C LEU A 188 26.15 12.33 13.23
N HIS A 189 27.10 13.23 13.22
CA HIS A 189 28.19 13.34 12.23
C HIS A 189 29.47 12.75 12.79
N GLY A 190 30.26 12.11 11.96
CA GLY A 190 31.49 11.43 12.35
C GLY A 190 31.94 10.36 11.37
N GLU A 191 32.96 9.61 11.73
CA GLU A 191 33.52 8.54 10.92
C GLU A 191 33.09 7.14 11.42
N LEU A 192 32.67 6.27 10.51
CA LEU A 192 32.43 4.87 10.80
C LEU A 192 33.71 4.03 10.72
N ARG A 193 33.80 2.99 11.52
CA ARG A 193 34.91 2.02 11.51
C ARG A 193 34.96 1.26 10.18
N SER A 194 36.15 0.79 9.83
CA SER A 194 36.31 -0.14 8.71
C SER A 194 35.51 -1.43 8.97
N GLY A 195 34.79 -1.91 7.94
CA GLY A 195 33.95 -3.12 8.04
C GLY A 195 32.48 -2.85 8.37
N VAL A 196 32.09 -1.61 8.68
CA VAL A 196 30.70 -1.21 8.75
C VAL A 196 30.12 -1.16 7.33
N LYS A 197 28.94 -1.75 7.14
CA LYS A 197 28.27 -1.74 5.84
C LYS A 197 27.14 -0.70 5.86
N VAL A 198 27.34 0.36 5.09
CA VAL A 198 26.37 1.45 4.93
C VAL A 198 25.31 1.08 3.90
N HIS A 199 24.05 1.32 4.24
CA HIS A 199 22.87 1.07 3.40
C HIS A 199 22.25 2.35 2.85
N ALA A 200 22.38 3.46 3.58
CA ALA A 200 21.95 4.78 3.11
C ALA A 200 22.79 5.90 3.73
N LYS A 201 22.94 6.98 2.97
CA LYS A 201 23.58 8.23 3.38
C LYS A 201 22.67 9.40 3.07
N SER A 202 22.95 10.56 3.67
CA SER A 202 22.39 11.83 3.20
C SER A 202 23.11 12.31 1.93
N GLN A 203 22.65 13.40 1.33
CA GLN A 203 23.32 14.00 0.16
C GLN A 203 24.70 14.58 0.51
N ASP A 204 24.91 15.02 1.74
CA ASP A 204 26.16 15.48 2.32
C ASP A 204 27.01 14.35 2.94
N GLU A 205 26.78 13.10 2.50
CA GLU A 205 27.54 11.89 2.82
C GLU A 205 27.48 11.43 4.30
N VAL A 206 26.58 11.99 5.14
CA VAL A 206 26.39 11.52 6.51
C VAL A 206 25.74 10.13 6.50
N PRO A 207 26.32 9.13 7.17
CA PRO A 207 25.72 7.79 7.23
C PRO A 207 24.40 7.83 8.00
N LEU A 208 23.31 7.33 7.36
CA LEU A 208 21.97 7.30 7.94
C LEU A 208 21.53 5.89 8.36
N LEU A 209 21.84 4.88 7.55
CA LEU A 209 21.46 3.49 7.81
C LEU A 209 22.68 2.59 7.59
N TRP A 210 23.00 1.73 8.58
CA TRP A 210 24.10 0.78 8.46
C TRP A 210 23.95 -0.46 9.34
N GLU A 211 24.77 -1.47 9.07
CA GLU A 211 24.92 -2.65 9.91
C GLU A 211 26.42 -2.92 10.20
N GLN A 212 26.68 -3.53 11.36
CA GLN A 212 27.98 -4.08 11.70
C GLN A 212 27.91 -5.39 12.47
N PRO A 213 28.90 -6.28 12.37
CA PRO A 213 29.06 -7.40 13.29
C PRO A 213 29.60 -6.91 14.64
N TYR A 214 29.15 -7.53 15.73
CA TYR A 214 29.70 -7.31 17.07
C TYR A 214 29.77 -8.62 17.85
N GLY A 215 30.96 -9.19 18.03
CA GLY A 215 31.13 -10.54 18.50
C GLY A 215 30.49 -11.55 17.55
N GLN A 216 29.60 -12.39 18.06
CA GLN A 216 28.83 -13.34 17.25
C GLN A 216 27.50 -12.75 16.78
N GLY A 217 27.14 -11.57 17.28
CA GLY A 217 25.87 -10.90 16.97
C GLY A 217 26.00 -9.78 15.95
N ARG A 218 24.93 -8.98 15.83
CA ARG A 218 24.79 -7.92 14.84
C ARG A 218 24.13 -6.70 15.43
N VAL A 219 24.54 -5.54 14.91
CA VAL A 219 23.94 -4.24 15.23
C VAL A 219 23.52 -3.58 13.93
N ALA A 220 22.26 -3.15 13.85
CA ALA A 220 21.73 -2.31 12.78
C ALA A 220 21.34 -0.95 13.36
N VAL A 221 21.66 0.12 12.65
CA VAL A 221 21.51 1.49 13.16
C VAL A 221 20.76 2.35 12.13
N CYS A 222 19.84 3.14 12.66
CA CYS A 222 19.26 4.30 12.01
C CYS A 222 19.76 5.55 12.73
N ASN A 223 20.55 6.35 12.07
CA ASN A 223 21.09 7.61 12.57
C ASN A 223 20.25 8.78 12.04
N GLY A 224 19.05 8.91 12.56
CA GLY A 224 18.09 9.92 12.16
C GLY A 224 16.75 9.76 12.85
N ASN A 225 15.86 10.67 12.57
CA ASN A 225 14.47 10.65 13.06
C ASN A 225 13.44 10.26 11.99
N LEU A 226 13.89 9.81 10.79
CA LEU A 226 13.00 9.42 9.68
C LEU A 226 11.96 8.38 10.09
N LEU A 227 12.27 7.48 11.03
CA LEU A 227 11.37 6.41 11.46
C LEU A 227 10.20 6.90 12.33
N SER A 228 10.14 8.19 12.67
CA SER A 228 8.97 8.81 13.29
C SER A 228 7.78 8.92 12.34
N SER A 229 8.01 8.89 11.01
CA SER A 229 6.97 8.94 9.99
C SER A 229 6.58 7.52 9.52
N LYS A 230 5.27 7.30 9.32
CA LYS A 230 4.73 5.96 8.96
C LYS A 230 5.13 5.51 7.55
N GLU A 231 5.45 6.44 6.67
CA GLU A 231 5.94 6.21 5.30
C GLU A 231 7.25 5.44 5.30
N ASN A 232 8.04 5.54 6.37
CA ASN A 232 9.35 4.92 6.50
C ASN A 232 9.33 3.54 7.21
N ARG A 233 8.16 2.94 7.43
CA ARG A 233 8.04 1.63 8.09
C ARG A 233 8.71 0.49 7.34
N GLY A 234 8.87 0.61 6.01
CA GLY A 234 9.64 -0.34 5.22
C GLY A 234 11.12 -0.39 5.63
N VAL A 235 11.71 0.76 6.00
CA VAL A 235 13.07 0.83 6.56
C VAL A 235 13.17 0.04 7.86
N ILE A 236 12.16 0.11 8.74
CA ILE A 236 12.12 -0.69 9.97
C ILE A 236 12.18 -2.18 9.62
N ALA A 237 11.35 -2.65 8.67
CA ALA A 237 11.36 -4.04 8.22
C ALA A 237 12.70 -4.44 7.61
N GLY A 238 13.30 -3.57 6.80
CA GLY A 238 14.63 -3.75 6.22
C GLY A 238 15.70 -3.94 7.30
N LEU A 239 15.80 -3.02 8.27
CA LEU A 239 16.76 -3.08 9.36
C LEU A 239 16.58 -4.33 10.22
N LEU A 240 15.32 -4.67 10.58
CA LEU A 240 15.02 -5.89 11.34
C LEU A 240 15.47 -7.16 10.61
N SER A 241 15.43 -7.16 9.28
CA SER A 241 15.85 -8.29 8.45
C SER A 241 17.36 -8.54 8.44
N LEU A 242 18.17 -7.60 8.90
CA LEU A 242 19.63 -7.71 8.97
C LEU A 242 20.12 -8.51 10.20
N GLY A 243 19.26 -8.76 11.18
CA GLY A 243 19.64 -9.41 12.42
C GLY A 243 19.67 -10.92 12.33
N LYS A 244 18.79 -11.58 13.10
CA LYS A 244 18.73 -13.05 13.17
C LYS A 244 18.31 -13.66 11.84
N GLU A 245 19.19 -14.35 11.19
CA GLU A 245 18.97 -15.02 9.92
C GLU A 245 18.67 -16.52 10.08
N PRO A 246 17.94 -17.11 9.14
CA PRO A 246 17.15 -16.46 8.09
C PRO A 246 15.95 -15.71 8.68
N PHE A 247 15.64 -14.52 8.14
CA PHE A 247 14.52 -13.68 8.59
C PHE A 247 13.33 -13.81 7.64
N LEU A 248 12.15 -14.14 8.18
CA LEU A 248 10.95 -14.40 7.39
C LEU A 248 9.76 -13.65 7.97
N TYR A 249 8.97 -13.04 7.09
CA TYR A 249 7.73 -12.34 7.46
C TYR A 249 6.70 -12.38 6.30
N PRO A 250 5.38 -12.39 6.61
CA PRO A 250 4.35 -12.41 5.60
C PRO A 250 4.17 -11.04 4.92
N VAL A 251 3.65 -11.08 3.69
CA VAL A 251 3.25 -9.91 2.90
C VAL A 251 1.95 -10.20 2.14
N ALA A 252 1.15 -9.17 1.86
CA ALA A 252 -0.11 -9.33 1.12
C ALA A 252 0.12 -9.71 -0.35
N GLY A 253 1.16 -9.18 -0.99
CA GLY A 253 1.54 -9.48 -2.35
C GLY A 253 0.53 -9.01 -3.40
N ILE A 254 0.10 -7.74 -3.34
CA ILE A 254 -0.94 -7.17 -4.22
C ILE A 254 -0.54 -5.83 -4.82
N ARG A 255 -1.07 -5.56 -6.03
CA ARG A 255 -1.02 -4.25 -6.69
C ARG A 255 -2.42 -3.85 -7.15
N MET A 256 -2.80 -2.60 -6.88
CA MET A 256 -4.10 -2.02 -7.16
C MET A 256 -3.94 -0.63 -7.75
N VAL A 257 -4.73 -0.32 -8.77
CA VAL A 257 -4.82 1.03 -9.36
C VAL A 257 -6.27 1.45 -9.45
N HIS A 258 -6.56 2.66 -9.01
CA HIS A 258 -7.91 3.21 -8.93
C HIS A 258 -8.04 4.40 -9.88
N ILE A 259 -9.24 4.58 -10.41
CA ILE A 259 -9.62 5.75 -11.20
C ILE A 259 -10.75 6.41 -10.43
N ASP A 260 -10.43 7.50 -9.74
CA ASP A 260 -11.42 8.31 -9.03
C ASP A 260 -12.24 9.12 -10.05
N ASP A 261 -13.40 9.63 -9.65
CA ASP A 261 -14.31 10.40 -10.52
C ASP A 261 -14.69 9.69 -11.84
N PHE A 262 -14.76 8.37 -11.82
CA PHE A 262 -14.99 7.55 -13.00
C PHE A 262 -16.48 7.56 -13.41
N PRO A 263 -16.82 7.69 -14.71
CA PRO A 263 -15.94 7.97 -15.86
C PRO A 263 -15.70 9.46 -16.08
N ALA A 264 -15.83 10.29 -15.10
CA ALA A 264 -15.89 11.74 -14.98
C ALA A 264 -16.98 12.41 -15.84
N PRO A 265 -17.64 13.46 -15.38
CA PRO A 265 -18.34 14.35 -16.30
C PRO A 265 -17.28 14.92 -17.22
N VAL A 266 -17.26 14.38 -18.42
CA VAL A 266 -16.36 14.86 -19.46
C VAL A 266 -16.83 16.26 -19.86
N PRO A 267 -16.04 17.32 -19.58
CA PRO A 267 -16.46 18.66 -19.92
C PRO A 267 -16.65 18.79 -21.44
N ASN A 268 -17.76 19.36 -21.84
CA ASN A 268 -18.02 19.64 -23.26
C ASN A 268 -17.33 20.94 -23.65
N GLU A 269 -16.02 20.97 -23.58
CA GLU A 269 -15.20 22.16 -23.81
C GLU A 269 -13.91 21.83 -24.56
N LYS A 270 -13.21 22.87 -24.97
CA LYS A 270 -11.91 22.82 -25.59
C LYS A 270 -10.83 23.12 -24.55
N HIS A 271 -10.02 22.13 -24.20
CA HIS A 271 -8.80 22.35 -23.42
C HIS A 271 -7.65 22.71 -24.36
N GLU A 272 -7.03 23.87 -24.18
CA GLU A 272 -6.12 24.45 -25.17
C GLU A 272 -4.90 23.55 -25.48
N LYS A 273 -4.26 22.94 -24.46
CA LYS A 273 -3.12 22.04 -24.66
C LYS A 273 -3.50 20.77 -25.40
N ILE A 274 -4.60 20.14 -25.00
CA ILE A 274 -5.12 18.95 -25.67
C ILE A 274 -5.46 19.26 -27.11
N TYR A 275 -6.09 20.40 -27.37
CA TYR A 275 -6.40 20.80 -28.74
C TYR A 275 -5.13 21.11 -29.57
N GLN A 276 -4.11 21.70 -28.98
CA GLN A 276 -2.83 21.93 -29.67
C GLN A 276 -2.13 20.61 -29.99
N GLU A 277 -2.16 19.62 -29.07
CA GLU A 277 -1.49 18.35 -29.20
C GLU A 277 -2.24 17.40 -30.15
N TYR A 278 -3.55 17.25 -30.00
CA TYR A 278 -4.36 16.23 -30.69
C TYR A 278 -5.38 16.78 -31.69
N ARG A 279 -5.70 18.07 -31.68
CA ARG A 279 -6.80 18.68 -32.45
C ARG A 279 -8.18 18.12 -32.10
N LEU A 280 -8.36 17.68 -30.85
CA LEU A 280 -9.59 17.11 -30.31
C LEU A 280 -10.16 18.01 -29.23
N GLU A 281 -11.48 18.03 -29.12
CA GLU A 281 -12.20 18.54 -27.96
C GLU A 281 -12.20 17.49 -26.84
N MET A 282 -12.50 17.85 -25.58
CA MET A 282 -12.34 16.97 -24.44
C MET A 282 -13.14 15.66 -24.53
N PRO A 283 -14.40 15.61 -24.99
CA PRO A 283 -15.12 14.35 -25.14
C PRO A 283 -14.43 13.36 -26.08
N ASP A 284 -13.91 13.88 -27.20
CA ASP A 284 -13.20 13.05 -28.19
C ASP A 284 -11.81 12.64 -27.69
N PHE A 285 -11.13 13.52 -26.98
CA PHE A 285 -9.84 13.21 -26.35
C PHE A 285 -9.98 12.05 -25.34
N TYR A 286 -10.93 12.11 -24.41
CA TYR A 286 -11.15 11.04 -23.45
C TYR A 286 -11.47 9.72 -24.13
N ARG A 287 -12.29 9.77 -25.18
CA ARG A 287 -12.73 8.57 -25.90
C ARG A 287 -11.64 7.95 -26.79
N GLN A 288 -10.85 8.80 -27.48
CA GLN A 288 -9.94 8.37 -28.54
C GLN A 288 -8.49 8.25 -28.08
N ILE A 289 -8.10 8.94 -27.00
CA ILE A 289 -6.72 8.99 -26.51
C ILE A 289 -6.63 8.49 -25.06
N TRP A 290 -7.23 9.20 -24.11
CA TRP A 290 -7.06 8.90 -22.68
C TRP A 290 -7.49 7.48 -22.33
N TRP A 291 -8.70 7.09 -22.64
CA TRP A 291 -9.20 5.77 -22.27
C TRP A 291 -8.48 4.61 -23.00
N PRO A 292 -8.23 4.70 -24.32
CA PRO A 292 -7.37 3.71 -24.98
C PRO A 292 -5.98 3.60 -24.40
N ASP A 293 -5.36 4.70 -23.94
CA ASP A 293 -4.06 4.67 -23.30
C ASP A 293 -4.12 3.97 -21.93
N MET A 294 -5.18 4.22 -21.12
CA MET A 294 -5.42 3.50 -19.87
C MET A 294 -5.58 1.99 -20.11
N LEU A 295 -6.34 1.58 -21.12
CA LEU A 295 -6.52 0.17 -21.46
C LEU A 295 -5.23 -0.47 -21.95
N LYS A 296 -4.41 0.22 -22.76
CA LYS A 296 -3.09 -0.27 -23.18
C LYS A 296 -2.14 -0.45 -21.99
N ALA A 297 -2.15 0.48 -21.02
CA ALA A 297 -1.37 0.34 -19.80
C ALA A 297 -1.85 -0.86 -18.96
N ALA A 298 -3.17 -1.06 -18.85
CA ALA A 298 -3.75 -2.21 -18.17
C ALA A 298 -3.32 -3.53 -18.80
N GLU A 299 -3.37 -3.64 -20.14
CA GLU A 299 -2.94 -4.84 -20.86
C GLU A 299 -1.43 -5.07 -20.74
N ARG A 300 -0.60 -4.02 -20.90
CA ARG A 300 0.86 -4.12 -20.87
C ARG A 300 1.40 -4.54 -19.52
N TYR A 301 0.84 -4.01 -18.45
CA TYR A 301 1.34 -4.20 -17.08
C TYR A 301 0.43 -5.10 -16.23
N ASP A 302 -0.55 -5.78 -16.83
CA ASP A 302 -1.54 -6.60 -16.14
C ASP A 302 -2.18 -5.82 -14.98
N ILE A 303 -2.82 -4.68 -15.25
CA ILE A 303 -3.52 -3.86 -14.26
C ILE A 303 -5.03 -4.09 -14.35
N LYS A 304 -5.66 -4.24 -13.19
CA LYS A 304 -7.12 -4.28 -13.05
C LYS A 304 -7.57 -3.00 -12.34
N TYR A 305 -8.17 -2.09 -13.09
CA TYR A 305 -8.64 -0.85 -12.49
C TYR A 305 -9.89 -1.05 -11.64
N THR A 306 -9.99 -0.30 -10.54
CA THR A 306 -11.26 -0.03 -9.84
C THR A 306 -11.70 1.39 -10.19
N GLY A 307 -12.80 1.52 -10.95
CA GLY A 307 -13.40 2.80 -11.33
C GLY A 307 -14.43 3.24 -10.30
N LEU A 308 -14.26 4.43 -9.73
CA LEU A 308 -15.02 4.94 -8.59
C LEU A 308 -16.04 5.96 -9.06
N ILE A 309 -17.30 5.54 -9.13
CA ILE A 309 -18.40 6.27 -9.77
C ILE A 309 -18.81 7.48 -8.94
N ILE A 310 -18.89 8.61 -9.62
CA ILE A 310 -19.55 9.82 -9.15
C ILE A 310 -20.70 10.16 -10.11
N GLU A 311 -21.84 10.62 -9.56
CA GLU A 311 -23.00 10.92 -10.40
C GLU A 311 -23.00 12.37 -10.89
N SER A 312 -22.57 13.30 -10.06
CA SER A 312 -22.70 14.75 -10.28
C SER A 312 -21.56 15.53 -9.62
N TYR A 313 -21.39 16.80 -10.00
CA TYR A 313 -20.48 17.75 -9.34
C TYR A 313 -21.23 18.96 -8.78
N ASN A 314 -22.55 18.83 -8.58
CA ASN A 314 -23.31 19.88 -7.93
C ASN A 314 -22.96 20.01 -6.44
N LYS A 315 -23.33 21.14 -5.83
CA LYS A 315 -23.12 21.39 -4.40
C LYS A 315 -24.36 21.07 -3.55
N GLN A 316 -25.24 20.22 -4.04
CA GLN A 316 -26.48 19.90 -3.34
C GLN A 316 -26.21 18.99 -2.12
N ILE A 317 -26.61 19.46 -0.95
CA ILE A 317 -26.45 18.77 0.34
C ILE A 317 -27.79 18.52 1.05
N SER A 318 -28.91 18.80 0.41
CA SER A 318 -30.27 18.58 0.94
C SER A 318 -31.18 18.11 -0.18
N GLY A 319 -32.07 17.17 0.14
CA GLY A 319 -33.03 16.59 -0.80
C GLY A 319 -34.12 17.57 -1.27
N PRO A 320 -34.95 17.18 -2.22
CA PRO A 320 -34.90 15.88 -2.89
C PRO A 320 -33.73 15.77 -3.88
N PHE A 321 -32.98 14.69 -3.82
CA PHE A 321 -31.94 14.38 -4.78
C PHE A 321 -32.57 13.76 -6.03
N SER A 322 -32.10 14.19 -7.18
CA SER A 322 -32.54 13.65 -8.46
C SER A 322 -31.39 13.74 -9.46
N PRO A 323 -31.35 12.87 -10.47
CA PRO A 323 -30.35 13.00 -11.51
C PRO A 323 -30.43 14.39 -12.12
N GLU A 324 -29.28 15.00 -12.34
CA GLU A 324 -29.26 16.25 -13.11
C GLU A 324 -29.97 16.03 -14.44
N LYS A 325 -30.86 16.91 -14.79
CA LYS A 325 -31.55 16.92 -16.09
C LYS A 325 -30.59 17.32 -17.23
N GLY A 326 -29.31 17.14 -17.02
CA GLY A 326 -28.26 17.43 -17.94
C GLY A 326 -27.66 16.15 -18.44
N ASP A 327 -27.84 15.89 -19.66
CA ASP A 327 -26.92 15.14 -20.47
C ASP A 327 -27.01 13.59 -20.38
N GLY A 328 -27.81 13.06 -21.28
CA GLY A 328 -27.73 11.64 -21.66
C GLY A 328 -26.30 11.18 -22.02
N ALA A 329 -25.36 12.10 -22.24
CA ALA A 329 -23.95 11.86 -22.44
C ALA A 329 -23.28 11.26 -21.18
N THR A 330 -23.52 11.79 -19.98
CA THR A 330 -22.91 11.29 -18.73
C THR A 330 -23.34 9.85 -18.44
N ARG A 331 -24.62 9.54 -18.57
CA ARG A 331 -25.13 8.17 -18.41
C ARG A 331 -24.58 7.23 -19.48
N ASN A 332 -24.51 7.66 -20.73
CA ASN A 332 -23.94 6.88 -21.81
C ASN A 332 -22.45 6.61 -21.57
N ASN A 333 -21.72 7.58 -21.06
CA ASN A 333 -20.32 7.40 -20.69
C ASN A 333 -20.16 6.35 -19.59
N LEU A 334 -20.97 6.38 -18.53
CA LEU A 334 -20.95 5.34 -17.49
C LEU A 334 -21.16 3.94 -18.07
N VAL A 335 -22.13 3.79 -18.99
CA VAL A 335 -22.40 2.50 -19.63
C VAL A 335 -21.24 2.06 -20.54
N ILE A 336 -20.65 2.96 -21.33
CA ILE A 336 -19.59 2.64 -22.29
C ILE A 336 -18.29 2.30 -21.54
N TYR A 337 -17.78 3.25 -20.77
CA TYR A 337 -16.50 3.08 -20.07
C TYR A 337 -16.55 1.99 -19.00
N GLY A 338 -17.65 1.90 -18.25
CA GLY A 338 -17.81 0.89 -17.24
C GLY A 338 -17.88 -0.54 -17.81
N ARG A 339 -18.52 -0.74 -18.98
CA ARG A 339 -18.51 -2.04 -19.65
C ARG A 339 -17.11 -2.44 -20.12
N GLU A 340 -16.36 -1.51 -20.67
CA GLU A 340 -15.00 -1.76 -21.11
C GLU A 340 -14.08 -2.07 -19.91
N LEU A 341 -14.19 -1.30 -18.82
CA LEU A 341 -13.49 -1.56 -17.57
C LEU A 341 -13.76 -2.99 -17.06
N LEU A 342 -15.05 -3.38 -16.98
CA LEU A 342 -15.44 -4.72 -16.52
C LEU A 342 -14.94 -5.84 -17.45
N ARG A 343 -14.94 -5.62 -18.77
CA ARG A 343 -14.39 -6.57 -19.76
C ARG A 343 -12.89 -6.80 -19.61
N HIS A 344 -12.16 -5.79 -19.15
CA HIS A 344 -10.72 -5.89 -18.86
C HIS A 344 -10.44 -6.37 -17.41
N GLY A 345 -11.43 -6.96 -16.74
CA GLY A 345 -11.28 -7.54 -15.41
C GLY A 345 -11.28 -6.51 -14.28
N GLY A 346 -11.69 -5.28 -14.56
CA GLY A 346 -11.83 -4.23 -13.57
C GLY A 346 -13.08 -4.36 -12.70
N GLU A 347 -13.29 -3.38 -11.83
CA GLU A 347 -14.38 -3.30 -10.85
C GLU A 347 -14.97 -1.89 -10.84
N LEU A 348 -16.28 -1.78 -10.55
CA LEU A 348 -16.95 -0.52 -10.26
C LEU A 348 -17.15 -0.38 -8.75
N GLY A 349 -16.67 0.72 -8.19
CA GLY A 349 -16.94 1.19 -6.84
C GLY A 349 -17.66 2.54 -6.88
N ILE A 350 -17.81 3.19 -5.74
CA ILE A 350 -18.51 4.48 -5.61
C ILE A 350 -17.62 5.56 -4.97
N HIS A 351 -17.80 6.80 -5.45
CA HIS A 351 -17.09 7.99 -4.95
C HIS A 351 -18.03 9.04 -4.34
N GLY A 352 -19.34 8.85 -4.45
CA GLY A 352 -20.38 9.72 -3.91
C GLY A 352 -21.41 10.15 -4.94
N TYR A 353 -22.51 10.73 -4.47
CA TYR A 353 -23.54 11.33 -5.33
C TYR A 353 -22.96 12.55 -6.06
N ASN A 354 -22.36 13.44 -5.29
CA ASN A 354 -21.63 14.59 -5.77
C ASN A 354 -20.28 14.66 -5.05
N HIS A 355 -19.34 15.43 -5.57
CA HIS A 355 -18.01 15.52 -5.00
C HIS A 355 -17.99 16.33 -3.68
N GLN A 356 -18.97 16.06 -2.78
CA GLN A 356 -19.08 16.68 -1.45
C GLN A 356 -18.74 15.65 -0.38
N PRO A 357 -17.62 15.81 0.36
CA PRO A 357 -17.24 14.90 1.44
C PRO A 357 -18.34 14.74 2.48
N LEU A 358 -18.56 13.50 2.93
CA LEU A 358 -19.62 13.20 3.89
C LEU A 358 -19.20 13.54 5.32
N VAL A 359 -19.22 14.86 5.65
CA VAL A 359 -18.87 15.39 6.96
C VAL A 359 -19.86 16.46 7.44
N LEU A 360 -19.97 16.63 8.75
CA LEU A 360 -20.73 17.70 9.38
C LEU A 360 -19.87 18.96 9.59
N SER A 361 -20.47 20.12 9.61
CA SER A 361 -19.79 21.42 9.70
C SER A 361 -18.80 21.55 10.86
N HIS A 362 -19.07 20.88 12.00
CA HIS A 362 -18.20 20.90 13.17
C HIS A 362 -16.91 20.07 13.03
N GLN A 363 -16.84 19.21 12.01
CA GLN A 363 -15.70 18.34 11.73
C GLN A 363 -14.70 18.98 10.75
N GLN A 364 -15.05 20.13 10.17
CA GLN A 364 -14.24 20.80 9.15
C GLN A 364 -13.53 22.03 9.72
N LYS A 365 -12.21 22.04 9.67
CA LYS A 365 -11.41 23.21 10.01
C LYS A 365 -10.85 23.94 8.79
N HIS A 366 -10.53 23.23 7.72
CA HIS A 366 -9.76 23.75 6.58
C HIS A 366 -10.51 23.76 5.25
N MET A 367 -11.69 23.13 5.14
CA MET A 367 -12.44 23.00 3.89
C MET A 367 -13.35 24.20 3.53
N ARG A 368 -13.24 25.31 4.25
CA ARG A 368 -14.10 26.49 4.03
C ARG A 368 -13.86 27.08 2.64
N GLY A 369 -14.92 27.03 1.80
CA GLY A 369 -14.93 27.64 0.48
C GLY A 369 -14.94 26.69 -0.70
N PHE A 370 -14.48 25.44 -0.53
CA PHE A 370 -14.47 24.42 -1.58
C PHE A 370 -15.72 23.54 -1.55
N TYR A 371 -16.10 23.08 -0.36
CA TYR A 371 -17.19 22.12 -0.16
C TYR A 371 -18.28 22.68 0.75
N GLU A 372 -19.51 22.23 0.49
CA GLU A 372 -20.65 22.46 1.38
C GLU A 372 -20.65 21.43 2.51
N THR A 373 -21.28 21.76 3.62
CA THR A 373 -21.37 20.88 4.80
C THR A 373 -22.75 20.29 4.95
N TRP A 374 -22.81 18.99 5.12
CA TRP A 374 -24.07 18.27 5.25
C TRP A 374 -24.80 18.64 6.55
N PRO A 375 -26.14 18.82 6.50
CA PRO A 375 -26.92 19.17 7.69
C PRO A 375 -27.11 17.99 8.66
N GLY A 376 -26.85 16.75 8.23
CA GLY A 376 -26.98 15.56 9.04
C GLY A 376 -26.73 14.27 8.26
N GLN A 377 -26.80 13.12 8.96
CA GLN A 377 -26.60 11.81 8.34
C GLN A 377 -27.67 11.46 7.31
N GLU A 378 -28.97 11.77 7.58
CA GLU A 378 -30.07 11.39 6.69
C GLU A 378 -29.97 12.00 5.28
N PRO A 379 -29.68 13.30 5.10
CA PRO A 379 -29.38 13.85 3.77
C PRO A 379 -28.22 13.17 3.06
N MET A 380 -27.15 12.78 3.78
CA MET A 380 -26.06 11.98 3.22
C MET A 380 -26.57 10.62 2.70
N ALA A 381 -27.36 9.92 3.52
CA ALA A 381 -27.95 8.64 3.14
C ALA A 381 -28.92 8.76 1.96
N GLU A 382 -29.72 9.83 1.91
CA GLU A 382 -30.64 10.12 0.80
C GLU A 382 -29.86 10.31 -0.52
N SER A 383 -28.77 11.10 -0.52
CA SER A 383 -27.91 11.29 -1.69
C SER A 383 -27.26 9.99 -2.17
N LEU A 384 -26.83 9.13 -1.23
CA LEU A 384 -26.25 7.81 -1.54
C LEU A 384 -27.31 6.83 -2.09
N ARG A 385 -28.60 6.94 -1.67
CA ARG A 385 -29.69 6.15 -2.25
C ARG A 385 -29.94 6.55 -3.69
N GLU A 386 -29.81 7.85 -4.02
CA GLU A 386 -29.87 8.33 -5.40
C GLU A 386 -28.72 7.77 -6.23
N LEU A 387 -27.49 7.88 -5.78
CA LEU A 387 -26.34 7.25 -6.45
C LEU A 387 -26.57 5.75 -6.69
N LYS A 388 -27.08 5.01 -5.68
CA LYS A 388 -27.39 3.59 -5.82
C LYS A 388 -28.42 3.34 -6.91
N ARG A 389 -29.47 4.17 -6.99
CA ARG A 389 -30.49 4.12 -8.06
C ARG A 389 -29.84 4.38 -9.42
N TYR A 390 -29.01 5.42 -9.53
CA TYR A 390 -28.31 5.79 -10.75
C TYR A 390 -27.44 4.66 -11.29
N VAL A 391 -26.64 4.03 -10.43
CA VAL A 391 -25.81 2.89 -10.83
C VAL A 391 -26.68 1.69 -11.23
N ALA A 392 -27.75 1.38 -10.48
CA ALA A 392 -28.64 0.27 -10.77
C ALA A 392 -29.38 0.40 -12.12
N GLU A 393 -29.60 1.62 -12.62
CA GLU A 393 -30.15 1.84 -13.97
C GLU A 393 -29.19 1.41 -15.08
N ALA A 394 -27.86 1.56 -14.88
CA ALA A 394 -26.86 1.15 -15.84
C ALA A 394 -26.43 -0.33 -15.63
N TYR A 395 -26.42 -0.78 -14.38
CA TYR A 395 -25.93 -2.09 -13.92
C TYR A 395 -26.85 -2.69 -12.86
N PRO A 396 -28.04 -3.23 -13.23
CA PRO A 396 -29.11 -3.59 -12.27
C PRO A 396 -28.72 -4.54 -11.15
N ASP A 397 -27.90 -5.55 -11.42
CA ASP A 397 -27.55 -6.60 -10.46
C ASP A 397 -26.10 -6.49 -9.95
N TYR A 398 -25.43 -5.36 -10.23
CA TYR A 398 -24.06 -5.16 -9.83
C TYR A 398 -23.94 -4.80 -8.34
N GLN A 399 -23.08 -5.51 -7.62
CA GLN A 399 -22.84 -5.29 -6.18
C GLN A 399 -21.71 -4.31 -5.96
N LEU A 400 -22.05 -3.15 -5.41
CA LEU A 400 -21.08 -2.11 -5.04
C LEU A 400 -20.48 -2.45 -3.67
N ARG A 401 -19.17 -2.71 -3.63
CA ARG A 401 -18.45 -3.18 -2.44
C ARG A 401 -17.40 -2.20 -1.93
N VAL A 402 -17.08 -1.18 -2.69
CA VAL A 402 -15.99 -0.24 -2.44
C VAL A 402 -16.53 1.18 -2.41
N TYR A 403 -16.20 1.92 -1.37
CA TYR A 403 -16.40 3.36 -1.27
C TYR A 403 -15.07 4.09 -1.08
N VAL A 404 -14.85 5.11 -1.89
CA VAL A 404 -13.77 6.08 -1.72
C VAL A 404 -14.39 7.44 -1.41
N PRO A 405 -14.06 8.07 -0.30
CA PRO A 405 -14.62 9.39 0.03
C PRO A 405 -14.04 10.48 -0.88
N PRO A 406 -14.86 11.41 -1.38
CA PRO A 406 -14.40 12.59 -2.10
C PRO A 406 -13.33 13.33 -1.30
N SER A 407 -12.25 13.76 -1.98
CA SER A 407 -11.07 14.41 -1.37
C SER A 407 -10.47 13.66 -0.19
N ASN A 408 -10.71 12.36 -0.10
CA ASN A 408 -10.27 11.49 1.01
C ASN A 408 -10.79 11.92 2.38
N ILE A 409 -11.93 12.58 2.47
CA ILE A 409 -12.49 13.11 3.71
C ILE A 409 -13.79 12.40 4.04
N LEU A 410 -13.88 11.86 5.25
CA LEU A 410 -15.02 11.09 5.73
C LEU A 410 -15.22 11.28 7.23
N GLY A 411 -16.41 11.76 7.62
CA GLY A 411 -16.82 11.81 9.03
C GLY A 411 -17.47 10.50 9.51
N PRO A 412 -17.62 10.34 10.83
CA PRO A 412 -18.30 9.18 11.41
C PRO A 412 -19.73 9.00 10.91
N GLU A 413 -20.50 10.09 10.77
CA GLU A 413 -21.87 10.10 10.27
C GLU A 413 -21.92 9.72 8.78
N GLY A 414 -20.93 10.20 7.99
CA GLY A 414 -20.78 9.81 6.59
C GLY A 414 -20.50 8.32 6.44
N ARG A 415 -19.59 7.78 7.26
CA ARG A 415 -19.30 6.34 7.28
C ARG A 415 -20.53 5.53 7.68
N ALA A 416 -21.33 5.99 8.63
CA ALA A 416 -22.58 5.37 9.04
C ALA A 416 -23.63 5.39 7.90
N ALA A 417 -23.77 6.52 7.19
CA ALA A 417 -24.68 6.64 6.04
C ALA A 417 -24.27 5.70 4.89
N VAL A 418 -22.98 5.57 4.61
CA VAL A 418 -22.48 4.59 3.61
C VAL A 418 -22.86 3.17 3.99
N LYS A 419 -22.66 2.77 5.25
CA LYS A 419 -23.01 1.43 5.72
C LYS A 419 -24.52 1.16 5.72
N GLU A 420 -25.34 2.18 6.03
CA GLU A 420 -26.79 2.10 5.99
C GLU A 420 -27.32 1.80 4.58
N VAL A 421 -26.82 2.56 3.58
CA VAL A 421 -27.32 2.46 2.20
C VAL A 421 -26.73 1.26 1.45
N PHE A 422 -25.49 0.91 1.77
CA PHE A 422 -24.76 -0.20 1.15
C PHE A 422 -24.34 -1.23 2.19
N PRO A 423 -25.27 -2.06 2.70
CA PRO A 423 -24.97 -3.03 3.77
C PRO A 423 -23.93 -4.09 3.35
N ASP A 424 -23.83 -4.37 2.05
CA ASP A 424 -22.84 -5.31 1.47
C ASP A 424 -21.51 -4.65 1.12
N LEU A 425 -21.31 -3.38 1.47
CA LEU A 425 -20.04 -2.69 1.26
C LEU A 425 -19.00 -3.21 2.25
N HIS A 426 -17.87 -3.62 1.72
CA HIS A 426 -16.80 -4.27 2.48
C HIS A 426 -15.58 -3.39 2.71
N ILE A 427 -15.39 -2.37 1.86
CA ILE A 427 -14.15 -1.59 1.80
C ILE A 427 -14.45 -0.08 1.80
N VAL A 428 -13.71 0.65 2.63
CA VAL A 428 -13.55 2.10 2.55
C VAL A 428 -12.07 2.40 2.32
N ALA A 429 -11.76 3.15 1.26
CA ALA A 429 -10.39 3.47 0.87
C ALA A 429 -10.18 4.98 0.79
N ALA A 430 -9.55 5.56 1.80
CA ALA A 430 -9.06 6.93 1.78
C ALA A 430 -7.53 6.94 1.53
N ILE A 431 -6.74 7.67 2.30
CA ILE A 431 -5.29 7.74 2.10
C ILE A 431 -4.49 7.14 3.27
N PHE A 432 -3.30 6.68 2.93
CA PHE A 432 -2.36 6.12 3.91
C PHE A 432 -1.76 7.21 4.78
N SER A 433 -1.24 8.27 4.18
CA SER A 433 -0.67 9.43 4.88
C SER A 433 -1.12 10.73 4.21
N ALA A 434 -1.22 11.80 4.97
CA ALA A 434 -1.39 13.14 4.44
C ALA A 434 -0.02 13.61 3.88
N SER A 435 -0.06 14.37 2.80
CA SER A 435 1.07 15.23 2.43
C SER A 435 1.18 16.37 3.48
N ASP A 436 2.32 17.06 3.51
CA ASP A 436 2.48 18.27 4.34
C ASP A 436 1.58 19.43 3.90
N ASP A 437 0.71 19.20 2.91
CA ASP A 437 -0.29 20.14 2.46
C ASP A 437 -1.32 20.43 3.56
N PRO A 438 -1.48 21.68 3.98
CA PRO A 438 -2.50 22.06 4.94
C PRO A 438 -3.93 21.69 4.53
N GLU A 439 -4.23 21.58 3.22
CA GLU A 439 -5.53 21.15 2.72
C GLU A 439 -5.80 19.67 2.99
N ALA A 440 -4.75 18.86 3.11
CA ALA A 440 -4.84 17.45 3.48
C ALA A 440 -5.04 17.21 4.99
N ALA A 441 -5.06 18.26 5.82
CA ALA A 441 -5.17 18.15 7.28
C ALA A 441 -6.50 17.53 7.76
N ASP A 442 -7.56 17.61 6.94
CA ASP A 442 -8.87 17.00 7.24
C ASP A 442 -9.02 15.60 6.62
N SER A 443 -7.99 15.06 5.98
CA SER A 443 -8.03 13.76 5.32
C SER A 443 -8.25 12.62 6.31
N TYR A 444 -9.04 11.64 5.91
CA TYR A 444 -9.28 10.42 6.67
C TYR A 444 -8.10 9.46 6.51
N LEU A 445 -7.13 9.57 7.41
CA LEU A 445 -5.95 8.73 7.42
C LEU A 445 -6.30 7.31 7.88
N GLN A 446 -5.82 6.32 7.15
CA GLN A 446 -6.13 4.92 7.42
C GLN A 446 -4.87 4.06 7.60
N GLU A 447 -5.07 2.93 8.26
CA GLU A 447 -4.20 1.76 8.25
C GLU A 447 -4.93 0.62 7.52
N PHE A 448 -4.18 -0.39 7.03
CA PHE A 448 -4.78 -1.61 6.49
C PHE A 448 -5.30 -2.45 7.64
N GLU A 449 -6.53 -2.22 8.03
CA GLU A 449 -7.14 -2.90 9.16
C GLU A 449 -8.67 -2.91 9.06
N ARG A 450 -9.30 -3.85 9.74
CA ARG A 450 -10.77 -3.90 9.83
C ARG A 450 -11.25 -2.95 10.91
N GLY A 451 -12.15 -2.05 10.55
CA GLY A 451 -12.78 -1.12 11.47
C GLY A 451 -13.73 -1.84 12.44
N PRO A 452 -14.15 -1.16 13.52
CA PRO A 452 -15.08 -1.72 14.50
C PRO A 452 -16.47 -2.01 13.92
N ASP A 453 -16.83 -1.38 12.82
CA ASP A 453 -18.05 -1.61 12.04
C ASP A 453 -17.96 -2.82 11.08
N GLY A 454 -16.82 -3.50 11.04
CA GLY A 454 -16.55 -4.64 10.18
C GLY A 454 -16.12 -4.28 8.75
N ILE A 455 -16.05 -3.00 8.39
CA ILE A 455 -15.57 -2.54 7.09
C ILE A 455 -14.03 -2.53 7.08
N LEU A 456 -13.43 -3.08 6.03
CA LEU A 456 -11.98 -3.07 5.85
C LEU A 456 -11.51 -1.70 5.34
N ASN A 457 -10.55 -1.12 6.01
CA ASN A 457 -9.83 0.06 5.55
C ASN A 457 -8.70 -0.35 4.59
N MET A 458 -8.69 0.23 3.39
CA MET A 458 -7.74 -0.07 2.33
C MET A 458 -7.13 1.22 1.79
N PRO A 459 -6.25 1.90 2.55
CA PRO A 459 -5.73 3.20 2.15
C PRO A 459 -4.95 3.15 0.84
N ARG A 460 -5.03 4.25 0.08
CA ARG A 460 -4.23 4.47 -1.13
C ARG A 460 -2.95 5.21 -0.73
N ILE A 461 -1.81 4.83 -1.34
CA ILE A 461 -0.48 5.24 -0.88
C ILE A 461 0.06 6.40 -1.71
N SER A 462 -0.24 6.43 -3.00
CA SER A 462 0.19 7.49 -3.91
C SER A 462 -0.88 7.84 -4.92
N ALA A 463 -0.72 9.00 -5.55
CA ALA A 463 -1.63 9.56 -6.54
C ALA A 463 -0.88 10.08 -7.76
N ASP A 464 -1.65 10.49 -8.79
CA ASP A 464 -1.24 11.22 -9.98
C ASP A 464 -0.51 10.43 -11.06
N TYR A 465 -0.46 11.04 -12.25
CA TYR A 465 0.28 10.47 -13.39
C TYR A 465 1.78 10.63 -13.24
N VAL A 466 2.25 11.73 -12.67
CA VAL A 466 3.67 12.00 -12.41
C VAL A 466 3.90 11.99 -10.91
N VAL A 467 4.47 10.90 -10.42
CA VAL A 467 4.63 10.65 -8.98
C VAL A 467 5.93 11.27 -8.49
N PRO A 468 5.90 12.17 -7.50
CA PRO A 468 7.09 12.73 -6.86
C PRO A 468 7.97 11.64 -6.22
N ASP A 469 9.27 11.91 -6.06
CA ASP A 469 10.22 10.93 -5.54
C ASP A 469 9.90 10.50 -4.10
N TYR A 470 9.41 11.41 -3.25
CA TYR A 470 8.94 11.06 -1.90
C TYR A 470 7.74 10.09 -1.92
N ASN A 471 6.79 10.29 -2.83
CA ASN A 471 5.64 9.38 -2.95
C ASN A 471 6.08 8.03 -3.53
N ARG A 472 7.06 8.01 -4.43
CA ARG A 472 7.71 6.77 -4.91
C ARG A 472 8.42 6.04 -3.77
N TRP A 473 9.12 6.77 -2.91
CA TRP A 473 9.73 6.25 -1.68
C TRP A 473 8.69 5.61 -0.76
N SER A 474 7.56 6.27 -0.53
CA SER A 474 6.44 5.75 0.27
C SER A 474 5.88 4.44 -0.29
N LEU A 475 5.73 4.35 -1.63
CA LEU A 475 5.33 3.11 -2.31
C LEU A 475 6.34 1.98 -2.10
N ILE A 476 7.63 2.24 -2.28
CA ILE A 476 8.70 1.24 -2.09
C ILE A 476 8.70 0.75 -0.64
N ASN A 477 8.56 1.65 0.32
CA ASN A 477 8.42 1.26 1.73
C ASN A 477 7.22 0.33 1.93
N ALA A 478 6.04 0.69 1.46
CA ALA A 478 4.82 -0.12 1.63
C ALA A 478 4.94 -1.50 0.97
N ILE A 479 5.54 -1.59 -0.22
CA ILE A 479 5.80 -2.87 -0.89
C ILE A 479 6.73 -3.74 -0.04
N ASN A 480 7.75 -3.15 0.59
CA ASN A 480 8.76 -3.90 1.32
C ASN A 480 8.26 -4.50 2.64
N TYR A 481 7.32 -3.85 3.35
CA TYR A 481 6.85 -4.39 4.63
C TYR A 481 5.43 -4.94 4.60
N LEU A 482 4.58 -4.48 3.68
CA LEU A 482 3.21 -4.97 3.50
C LEU A 482 3.05 -5.86 2.25
N GLY A 483 3.91 -5.67 1.24
CA GLY A 483 3.68 -6.23 -0.08
C GLY A 483 2.49 -5.59 -0.79
N ILE A 484 2.26 -4.29 -0.59
CA ILE A 484 1.10 -3.58 -1.16
C ILE A 484 1.56 -2.41 -2.00
N PHE A 485 1.15 -2.40 -3.27
CA PHE A 485 1.13 -1.24 -4.14
C PHE A 485 -0.31 -0.78 -4.30
N SER A 486 -0.61 0.48 -3.96
CA SER A 486 -1.94 1.09 -4.08
C SER A 486 -1.81 2.52 -4.57
N HIS A 487 -2.33 2.78 -5.77
CA HIS A 487 -2.17 4.04 -6.48
C HIS A 487 -3.49 4.49 -7.10
N PHE A 488 -3.73 5.80 -7.22
CA PHE A 488 -4.92 6.33 -7.86
C PHE A 488 -4.63 7.51 -8.79
N ILE A 489 -5.49 7.67 -9.77
CA ILE A 489 -5.46 8.75 -10.75
C ILE A 489 -6.87 9.29 -10.94
N HIS A 490 -6.96 10.52 -11.48
CA HIS A 490 -8.22 11.11 -11.90
C HIS A 490 -8.21 11.38 -13.42
N PRO A 491 -9.32 11.23 -14.11
CA PRO A 491 -9.40 11.60 -15.52
C PRO A 491 -9.13 13.09 -15.75
N ASP A 492 -9.49 13.93 -14.79
CA ASP A 492 -9.36 15.39 -14.84
C ASP A 492 -8.07 15.96 -14.25
N ASN A 493 -7.09 15.11 -13.85
CA ASN A 493 -5.75 15.57 -13.42
C ASN A 493 -5.11 16.56 -14.42
N ILE A 494 -5.52 16.50 -15.69
CA ILE A 494 -5.03 17.42 -16.73
C ILE A 494 -5.38 18.89 -16.47
N TYR A 495 -6.40 19.15 -15.63
CA TYR A 495 -6.84 20.49 -15.25
C TYR A 495 -6.16 21.01 -13.98
N TYR A 496 -5.47 20.17 -13.22
CA TYR A 496 -4.83 20.57 -11.98
C TYR A 496 -3.63 21.48 -12.22
N GLU A 497 -3.45 22.47 -11.34
CA GLU A 497 -2.37 23.47 -11.50
C GLU A 497 -0.98 22.83 -11.56
N GLU A 498 -0.73 21.81 -10.76
CA GLU A 498 0.52 21.05 -10.74
C GLU A 498 0.83 20.41 -12.10
N ASN A 499 -0.22 20.05 -12.84
CA ASN A 499 -0.13 19.47 -14.17
C ASN A 499 -0.30 20.50 -15.30
N GLY A 500 -0.65 21.74 -14.98
CA GLY A 500 -1.04 22.79 -15.94
C GLY A 500 0.00 23.12 -17.01
N GLN A 501 1.28 22.74 -16.82
CA GLN A 501 2.34 22.92 -17.81
C GLN A 501 2.68 21.63 -18.59
N ARG A 502 2.12 20.46 -18.19
CA ARG A 502 2.41 19.17 -18.82
C ARG A 502 1.45 18.88 -19.97
N SER A 503 1.95 18.25 -21.02
CA SER A 503 1.13 17.61 -22.06
C SER A 503 0.55 16.30 -21.55
N TRP A 504 -0.51 15.79 -22.20
CA TRP A 504 -1.00 14.45 -21.91
C TRP A 504 0.09 13.38 -22.07
N ARG A 505 0.92 13.53 -23.09
CA ARG A 505 2.03 12.63 -23.35
C ARG A 505 2.98 12.54 -22.15
N GLU A 506 3.40 13.68 -21.59
CA GLU A 506 4.30 13.71 -20.42
C GLU A 506 3.63 13.08 -19.20
N MET A 507 2.33 13.32 -18.98
CA MET A 507 1.58 12.70 -17.91
C MET A 507 1.51 11.18 -18.09
N TYR A 508 1.15 10.71 -19.27
CA TYR A 508 1.08 9.28 -19.57
C TYR A 508 2.45 8.58 -19.45
N GLU A 509 3.53 9.21 -19.92
CA GLU A 509 4.90 8.71 -19.77
C GLU A 509 5.30 8.58 -18.29
N GLY A 510 4.84 9.48 -17.42
CA GLY A 510 5.03 9.39 -15.97
C GLY A 510 4.35 8.15 -15.38
N LEU A 511 3.06 7.95 -15.70
CA LEU A 511 2.32 6.76 -15.26
C LEU A 511 2.91 5.47 -15.83
N ASP A 512 3.23 5.43 -17.13
CA ASP A 512 3.86 4.28 -17.78
C ASP A 512 5.20 3.93 -17.11
N GLY A 513 6.00 4.93 -16.74
CA GLY A 513 7.25 4.76 -16.00
C GLY A 513 7.04 4.16 -14.62
N LEU A 514 6.04 4.62 -13.85
CA LEU A 514 5.68 4.07 -12.55
C LEU A 514 5.22 2.60 -12.66
N LEU A 515 4.29 2.33 -13.58
CA LEU A 515 3.74 0.98 -13.77
C LEU A 515 4.80 0.00 -14.27
N ARG A 516 5.71 0.45 -15.14
CA ARG A 516 6.88 -0.31 -15.61
C ARG A 516 7.80 -0.65 -14.44
N MET A 517 8.17 0.32 -13.60
CA MET A 517 8.98 0.08 -12.41
C MET A 517 8.34 -1.01 -11.53
N VAL A 518 7.06 -0.91 -11.24
CA VAL A 518 6.34 -1.90 -10.42
C VAL A 518 6.30 -3.27 -11.10
N HIS A 519 6.05 -3.32 -12.41
CA HIS A 519 6.01 -4.56 -13.18
C HIS A 519 7.37 -5.27 -13.20
N ASP A 520 8.44 -4.53 -13.45
CA ASP A 520 9.79 -5.09 -13.64
C ASP A 520 10.45 -5.47 -12.31
N GLN A 521 10.31 -4.63 -11.27
CA GLN A 521 10.98 -4.86 -9.98
C GLN A 521 10.13 -5.70 -9.02
N TYR A 522 8.80 -5.59 -9.10
CA TYR A 522 7.87 -6.23 -8.17
C TYR A 522 6.80 -7.08 -8.90
N GLY A 523 7.19 -7.73 -9.99
CA GLY A 523 6.31 -8.58 -10.81
C GLY A 523 5.64 -9.74 -10.04
N TRP A 524 6.08 -10.00 -8.82
CA TRP A 524 5.47 -10.94 -7.90
C TRP A 524 4.18 -10.43 -7.23
N LEU A 525 3.89 -9.13 -7.29
CA LEU A 525 2.65 -8.55 -6.79
C LEU A 525 1.49 -8.96 -7.71
N ARG A 526 0.46 -9.58 -7.14
CA ARG A 526 -0.75 -9.99 -7.86
C ARG A 526 -1.57 -8.77 -8.25
N SER A 527 -1.95 -8.67 -9.50
CA SER A 527 -2.89 -7.64 -9.95
C SER A 527 -4.29 -7.91 -9.44
N CYS A 528 -4.87 -6.94 -8.76
CA CYS A 528 -6.17 -7.06 -8.11
C CYS A 528 -7.03 -5.83 -8.35
N THR A 529 -8.34 -6.01 -8.43
CA THR A 529 -9.29 -4.96 -8.11
C THR A 529 -9.28 -4.68 -6.60
N MET A 530 -9.91 -3.60 -6.15
CA MET A 530 -9.96 -3.27 -4.72
C MET A 530 -10.64 -4.39 -3.90
N SER A 531 -11.75 -4.96 -4.37
CA SER A 531 -12.43 -6.06 -3.68
C SER A 531 -11.59 -7.34 -3.63
N GLN A 532 -10.91 -7.69 -4.74
CA GLN A 532 -9.98 -8.82 -4.76
C GLN A 532 -8.81 -8.60 -3.80
N GLY A 533 -8.24 -7.38 -3.81
CA GLY A 533 -7.18 -6.98 -2.89
C GLY A 533 -7.62 -7.04 -1.43
N GLY A 534 -8.85 -6.61 -1.15
CA GLY A 534 -9.44 -6.66 0.19
C GLY A 534 -9.55 -8.08 0.74
N GLU A 535 -9.96 -9.07 -0.07
CA GLU A 535 -9.99 -10.48 0.32
C GLU A 535 -8.59 -11.02 0.65
N LEU A 536 -7.57 -10.60 -0.12
CA LEU A 536 -6.19 -11.01 0.10
C LEU A 536 -5.55 -10.31 1.30
N VAL A 537 -5.92 -9.05 1.56
CA VAL A 537 -5.50 -8.33 2.76
C VAL A 537 -6.17 -8.93 4.00
N ASP A 538 -7.44 -9.32 3.91
CA ASP A 538 -8.12 -9.99 5.00
C ASP A 538 -7.46 -11.34 5.36
N ASP A 539 -7.08 -12.13 4.35
CA ASP A 539 -6.28 -13.34 4.53
C ASP A 539 -4.92 -13.03 5.18
N TYR A 540 -4.23 -11.98 4.73
CA TYR A 540 -2.97 -11.54 5.30
C TYR A 540 -3.09 -11.09 6.75
N LEU A 541 -4.13 -10.33 7.11
CA LEU A 541 -4.35 -9.85 8.47
C LEU A 541 -4.73 -10.98 9.45
N ASN A 542 -5.36 -12.05 8.96
CA ASN A 542 -5.76 -13.22 9.75
C ASN A 542 -4.70 -14.33 9.76
N LEU A 543 -3.64 -14.20 8.95
CA LEU A 543 -2.56 -15.16 8.87
C LEU A 543 -1.84 -15.30 10.21
N ASN A 544 -1.48 -16.53 10.57
CA ASN A 544 -0.57 -16.82 11.65
C ASN A 544 0.51 -17.78 11.15
N TYR A 545 1.69 -17.75 11.75
CA TYR A 545 2.76 -18.66 11.36
C TYR A 545 3.74 -18.97 12.49
N ARG A 546 4.48 -20.07 12.32
CA ARG A 546 5.63 -20.44 13.17
C ARG A 546 6.78 -20.88 12.29
N VAL A 547 7.99 -20.58 12.72
CA VAL A 547 9.22 -20.90 12.00
C VAL A 547 10.14 -21.70 12.91
N GLN A 548 10.55 -22.89 12.46
CA GLN A 548 11.61 -23.67 13.08
C GLN A 548 12.83 -23.63 12.17
N ARG A 549 13.99 -23.22 12.72
CA ARG A 549 15.23 -23.09 11.98
C ARG A 549 16.17 -24.21 12.36
N GLU A 550 16.68 -24.89 11.37
CA GLU A 550 17.76 -25.87 11.44
C GLU A 550 18.93 -25.37 10.57
N PRO A 551 20.16 -25.87 10.72
CA PRO A 551 21.34 -25.33 10.02
C PRO A 551 21.19 -25.22 8.49
N GLU A 552 20.50 -26.17 7.86
CA GLU A 552 20.35 -26.25 6.40
C GLU A 552 18.88 -26.19 5.93
N ARG A 553 17.93 -25.96 6.83
CA ARG A 553 16.52 -25.84 6.44
C ARG A 553 15.69 -25.00 7.38
N ILE A 554 14.62 -24.46 6.83
CA ILE A 554 13.57 -23.77 7.54
C ILE A 554 12.29 -24.59 7.41
N ARG A 555 11.62 -24.87 8.50
CA ARG A 555 10.26 -25.39 8.51
C ARG A 555 9.32 -24.24 8.80
N LEU A 556 8.44 -23.93 7.85
CA LEU A 556 7.42 -22.88 7.96
C LEU A 556 6.05 -23.53 8.11
N HIS A 557 5.35 -23.20 9.17
CA HIS A 557 3.94 -23.53 9.35
C HIS A 557 3.13 -22.23 9.31
N ALA A 558 2.03 -22.20 8.53
CA ALA A 558 1.13 -21.06 8.48
C ALA A 558 -0.34 -21.51 8.43
N TRP A 559 -1.23 -20.70 9.01
CA TRP A 559 -2.68 -20.98 9.04
C TRP A 559 -3.47 -19.68 9.12
N GLY A 560 -4.80 -19.74 8.98
CA GLY A 560 -5.68 -18.58 9.00
C GLY A 560 -5.84 -17.91 7.64
N PHE A 561 -5.41 -18.52 6.54
CA PHE A 561 -5.53 -17.99 5.18
C PHE A 561 -6.37 -18.90 4.28
N ARG A 562 -6.96 -18.35 3.23
CA ARG A 562 -7.80 -19.05 2.23
C ARG A 562 -7.11 -19.18 0.88
N GLN A 563 -6.36 -18.15 0.49
CA GLN A 563 -5.60 -18.09 -0.75
C GLN A 563 -4.12 -18.39 -0.51
N ASP A 564 -3.28 -18.30 -1.54
CA ASP A 564 -1.84 -18.50 -1.37
C ASP A 564 -1.25 -17.42 -0.46
N ALA A 565 -0.56 -17.83 0.61
CA ALA A 565 0.12 -16.90 1.52
C ALA A 565 1.53 -16.58 1.01
N PHE A 566 1.89 -15.31 1.04
CA PHE A 566 3.18 -14.81 0.58
C PHE A 566 4.05 -14.39 1.76
N PHE A 567 5.34 -14.76 1.68
CA PHE A 567 6.34 -14.35 2.66
C PHE A 567 7.58 -13.83 1.95
N VAL A 568 8.22 -12.84 2.54
CA VAL A 568 9.59 -12.44 2.19
C VAL A 568 10.55 -13.19 3.11
N LEU A 569 11.49 -13.90 2.51
CA LEU A 569 12.60 -14.54 3.20
C LEU A 569 13.89 -13.79 2.88
N ARG A 570 14.55 -13.24 3.91
CA ARG A 570 15.91 -12.70 3.82
C ARG A 570 16.89 -13.74 4.34
N SER A 571 17.88 -14.10 3.53
CA SER A 571 18.89 -15.09 3.88
C SER A 571 20.17 -14.88 3.09
N ARG A 572 21.31 -14.93 3.77
CA ARG A 572 22.64 -14.95 3.14
C ARG A 572 22.93 -16.30 2.49
N GLN A 573 22.34 -17.36 3.02
CA GLN A 573 22.40 -18.68 2.42
C GLN A 573 21.43 -18.72 1.22
N ASN A 574 21.89 -19.28 0.10
CA ASN A 574 21.04 -19.47 -1.05
C ASN A 574 20.00 -20.55 -0.79
N VAL A 575 18.76 -20.34 -1.25
CA VAL A 575 17.74 -21.39 -1.25
C VAL A 575 18.05 -22.40 -2.35
N LYS A 576 18.17 -23.68 -2.01
CA LYS A 576 18.39 -24.79 -2.96
C LYS A 576 17.08 -25.21 -3.61
N TYR A 577 16.09 -25.53 -2.79
CA TYR A 577 14.73 -25.93 -3.20
C TYR A 577 13.78 -25.81 -2.01
N ALA A 578 12.49 -26.00 -2.27
CA ALA A 578 11.48 -26.05 -1.21
C ALA A 578 10.45 -27.14 -1.50
N GLU A 579 9.88 -27.71 -0.44
CA GLU A 579 8.74 -28.62 -0.46
C GLU A 579 7.54 -27.92 0.16
N GLY A 580 6.37 -28.03 -0.44
CA GLY A 580 5.13 -27.38 0.05
C GLY A 580 5.00 -25.89 -0.25
N ALA A 581 6.02 -25.27 -0.85
CA ALA A 581 6.01 -23.88 -1.29
C ALA A 581 6.75 -23.70 -2.63
N GLN A 582 6.42 -22.64 -3.35
CA GLN A 582 7.22 -22.12 -4.46
C GLN A 582 8.13 -21.02 -3.90
N VAL A 583 9.41 -21.05 -4.29
CA VAL A 583 10.39 -20.02 -3.86
C VAL A 583 11.00 -19.37 -5.09
N GLN A 584 10.98 -18.05 -5.14
CA GLN A 584 11.52 -17.23 -6.22
C GLN A 584 12.50 -16.22 -5.64
N LYS A 585 13.67 -16.07 -6.24
CA LYS A 585 14.60 -14.98 -5.88
C LYS A 585 14.02 -13.64 -6.38
N ILE A 586 13.89 -12.65 -5.49
CA ILE A 586 13.31 -11.33 -5.77
C ILE A 586 14.28 -10.18 -5.52
N GLY A 587 15.49 -10.47 -5.08
CA GLY A 587 16.55 -9.49 -4.84
C GLY A 587 17.82 -10.16 -4.32
N ASP A 588 18.83 -9.36 -4.00
CA ASP A 588 20.01 -9.88 -3.33
C ASP A 588 19.64 -10.36 -1.92
N GLN A 589 19.98 -11.62 -1.61
CA GLN A 589 19.64 -12.27 -0.34
C GLN A 589 18.13 -12.22 0.00
N ALA A 590 17.25 -12.10 -0.99
CA ALA A 590 15.82 -11.98 -0.79
C ALA A 590 15.04 -12.94 -1.70
N TYR A 591 14.10 -13.64 -1.11
CA TYR A 591 13.26 -14.63 -1.77
C TYR A 591 11.81 -14.41 -1.43
N LEU A 592 10.92 -14.56 -2.42
CA LEU A 592 9.49 -14.71 -2.20
C LEU A 592 9.18 -16.18 -1.98
N VAL A 593 8.52 -16.48 -0.89
CA VAL A 593 8.00 -17.82 -0.57
C VAL A 593 6.48 -17.78 -0.72
N LYS A 594 5.98 -18.49 -1.72
CA LYS A 594 4.55 -18.65 -1.98
C LYS A 594 4.09 -19.98 -1.39
N LEU A 595 3.35 -19.91 -0.30
CA LEU A 595 2.85 -21.05 0.45
C LEU A 595 1.42 -21.38 0.02
N GLN A 596 1.21 -22.59 -0.48
CA GLN A 596 -0.09 -23.09 -0.94
C GLN A 596 -0.76 -24.04 0.05
N ARG A 597 -0.01 -24.52 1.03
CA ARG A 597 -0.43 -25.48 2.07
C ARG A 597 0.04 -24.98 3.44
N PRO A 598 -0.50 -25.50 4.55
CA PRO A 598 -0.11 -25.09 5.90
C PRO A 598 1.35 -25.30 6.27
N GLU A 599 2.10 -26.12 5.53
CA GLU A 599 3.49 -26.44 5.84
C GLU A 599 4.38 -26.36 4.60
N ALA A 600 5.60 -25.83 4.80
CA ALA A 600 6.68 -25.89 3.83
C ALA A 600 8.02 -26.17 4.51
N LEU A 601 8.89 -26.89 3.78
CA LEU A 601 10.30 -27.08 4.10
C LEU A 601 11.15 -26.34 3.05
N ILE A 602 11.98 -25.40 3.49
CA ILE A 602 12.85 -24.59 2.63
C ILE A 602 14.30 -25.00 2.94
N TYR A 603 14.99 -25.56 1.96
CA TYR A 603 16.35 -26.07 2.09
C TYR A 603 17.35 -25.01 1.65
N LEU A 604 18.32 -24.72 2.51
CA LEU A 604 19.36 -23.72 2.31
C LEU A 604 20.68 -24.38 1.87
N ALA A 605 21.51 -23.64 1.16
CA ALA A 605 22.87 -24.05 0.89
C ALA A 605 23.71 -24.01 2.18
N ALA A 606 24.65 -24.93 2.36
CA ALA A 606 25.62 -24.80 3.43
C ALA A 606 26.35 -23.45 3.31
N GLU A 607 26.66 -22.81 4.44
CA GLU A 607 27.52 -21.62 4.41
C GLU A 607 28.85 -22.00 3.75
N ALA A 608 29.25 -21.26 2.73
CA ALA A 608 30.59 -21.39 2.21
C ALA A 608 31.55 -21.01 3.35
N THR A 609 32.29 -22.00 3.84
CA THR A 609 33.42 -21.78 4.78
C THR A 609 34.36 -20.78 4.11
N GLN A 610 34.35 -19.52 4.58
CA GLN A 610 35.33 -18.50 4.18
C GLN A 610 36.67 -18.75 4.86
#